data_c271df616f7a32eb03e7b3f9818333ad
#
_entry.id   c271df616f7a32eb03e7b3f9818333ad
#
_cell.length_a   1.000
_cell.length_b   1.000
_cell.length_c   1.000
_cell.angle_alpha   90.00
_cell.angle_beta   90.00
_cell.angle_gamma   90.00
#
_symmetry.space_group_name_H-M   'P 1'
#
loop_
_entity.id
_entity.type
_entity.pdbx_description
1 polymer ?
#
loop_
_entity_poly.entity_id
_entity_poly.type
_entity_poly.pdbx_seq_one_letter_code
_entity_poly.pdbx_strand_id
1 'polypeptide(L)'
;MKEYFCNINGGLGIDHWSPSSSDMPLAKWVTNYGYHTPKERDQFIMNYKPRIGNLTNNTAQRLLCDYRYFKDKKAKIENRNYNEIYKQELDDINKYDPIDEQDKFARNNIDELAHKIIEQIKKLYKEIFKDEKTAAERYVVNKPKELIHDIIGRIDYESNTKFLELKTKPSKCYKRKNKNEYYWKQQELSEDSIFDGYWKQVAFYWKCTG
;
A
#
# COMPACT_ATOMS: atom_id res chain seq x y z
N MET A 1 -19.92 2.69 -22.20
CA MET A 1 -18.86 2.13 -21.33
C MET A 1 -18.23 3.20 -20.41
N LYS A 2 -17.94 4.39 -20.92
CA LYS A 2 -17.41 5.52 -20.14
C LYS A 2 -18.31 5.94 -18.98
N GLU A 3 -19.60 6.10 -19.21
CA GLU A 3 -20.58 6.48 -18.19
C GLU A 3 -20.80 5.39 -17.14
N TYR A 4 -20.67 4.12 -17.53
CA TYR A 4 -20.86 3.00 -16.64
C TYR A 4 -19.79 2.95 -15.52
N PHE A 5 -18.55 3.34 -15.83
CA PHE A 5 -17.47 3.36 -14.85
C PHE A 5 -17.38 4.66 -14.06
N CYS A 6 -17.95 5.75 -14.58
CA CYS A 6 -17.76 7.08 -14.03
C CYS A 6 -18.98 7.61 -13.26
N ASN A 7 -20.18 7.16 -13.59
CA ASN A 7 -21.45 7.73 -13.13
C ASN A 7 -22.35 6.77 -12.39
N ILE A 8 -21.86 5.65 -11.94
CA ILE A 8 -22.64 4.83 -11.02
C ILE A 8 -22.67 5.58 -9.71
N ASN A 9 -23.76 6.28 -9.43
CA ASN A 9 -24.00 7.03 -8.20
C ASN A 9 -23.69 6.17 -6.99
N GLY A 10 -22.65 6.53 -6.25
CA GLY A 10 -22.11 5.73 -5.17
C GLY A 10 -21.46 4.42 -5.63
N GLY A 11 -21.52 4.12 -6.92
CA GLY A 11 -20.98 2.92 -7.52
C GLY A 11 -19.47 2.85 -7.44
N LEU A 12 -18.77 3.09 -8.52
CA LEU A 12 -17.32 2.91 -8.49
C LEU A 12 -16.59 4.00 -7.73
N GLY A 13 -17.19 5.20 -7.59
CA GLY A 13 -16.61 6.31 -6.85
C GLY A 13 -15.21 6.70 -7.30
N ILE A 14 -14.88 6.41 -8.57
CA ILE A 14 -13.55 6.55 -9.10
C ILE A 14 -13.54 7.80 -9.94
N ASP A 15 -12.81 8.76 -9.45
CA ASP A 15 -12.53 10.03 -10.07
C ASP A 15 -11.18 10.05 -10.81
N HIS A 16 -10.39 9.00 -10.65
CA HIS A 16 -9.07 8.86 -11.27
C HIS A 16 -8.67 7.40 -11.50
N TRP A 17 -7.66 7.18 -12.33
CA TRP A 17 -7.00 5.89 -12.51
C TRP A 17 -5.77 5.78 -11.61
N SER A 18 -5.60 4.63 -10.97
CA SER A 18 -4.38 4.33 -10.22
C SER A 18 -3.41 3.50 -11.07
N PRO A 19 -2.11 3.85 -11.12
CA PRO A 19 -1.12 3.04 -11.83
C PRO A 19 -1.06 1.59 -11.36
N SER A 20 -1.30 1.35 -10.07
CA SER A 20 -1.30 0.00 -9.47
C SER A 20 -2.48 -0.88 -9.90
N SER A 21 -3.54 -0.30 -10.46
CA SER A 21 -4.72 -1.02 -10.95
C SER A 21 -4.84 -1.04 -12.47
N SER A 22 -3.88 -0.48 -13.20
CA SER A 22 -3.91 -0.36 -14.67
C SER A 22 -4.01 -1.71 -15.40
N ASP A 23 -3.48 -2.77 -14.81
CA ASP A 23 -3.49 -4.13 -15.38
C ASP A 23 -4.59 -5.02 -14.80
N MET A 24 -5.48 -4.46 -13.97
CA MET A 24 -6.54 -5.26 -13.38
C MET A 24 -7.56 -5.66 -14.45
N PRO A 25 -7.85 -6.96 -14.63
CA PRO A 25 -8.90 -7.39 -15.56
C PRO A 25 -10.24 -6.74 -15.21
N LEU A 26 -11.01 -6.36 -16.25
CA LEU A 26 -12.28 -5.68 -16.08
C LEU A 26 -13.24 -6.40 -15.13
N ALA A 27 -13.35 -7.74 -15.25
CA ALA A 27 -14.19 -8.55 -14.37
C ALA A 27 -13.79 -8.38 -12.88
N LYS A 28 -12.50 -8.41 -12.58
CA LYS A 28 -11.98 -8.19 -11.22
C LYS A 28 -12.23 -6.76 -10.76
N TRP A 29 -12.11 -5.81 -11.66
CA TRP A 29 -12.40 -4.41 -11.42
C TRP A 29 -13.88 -4.21 -11.01
N VAL A 30 -14.79 -4.75 -11.79
CA VAL A 30 -16.24 -4.70 -11.52
C VAL A 30 -16.56 -5.40 -10.20
N THR A 31 -15.96 -6.55 -9.92
CA THR A 31 -16.15 -7.27 -8.64
C THR A 31 -15.65 -6.45 -7.46
N ASN A 32 -14.48 -5.83 -7.57
CA ASN A 32 -13.89 -5.09 -6.45
C ASN A 32 -14.57 -3.74 -6.19
N TYR A 33 -15.05 -3.08 -7.24
CA TYR A 33 -15.50 -1.69 -7.15
C TYR A 33 -16.96 -1.48 -7.56
N GLY A 34 -17.56 -2.42 -8.27
CA GLY A 34 -18.90 -2.26 -8.85
C GLY A 34 -20.06 -2.67 -7.94
N TYR A 35 -19.84 -3.58 -7.01
CA TYR A 35 -20.90 -4.20 -6.20
C TYR A 35 -20.86 -3.90 -4.71
N HIS A 36 -19.83 -3.18 -4.23
CA HIS A 36 -19.65 -2.93 -2.82
C HIS A 36 -19.64 -1.44 -2.51
N THR A 37 -20.26 -1.08 -1.40
CA THR A 37 -20.11 0.26 -0.83
C THR A 37 -18.64 0.50 -0.47
N PRO A 38 -18.18 1.76 -0.35
CA PRO A 38 -16.83 2.05 0.10
C PRO A 38 -16.44 1.31 1.39
N LYS A 39 -17.36 1.23 2.35
CA LYS A 39 -17.15 0.51 3.62
C LYS A 39 -16.99 -1.00 3.42
N GLU A 40 -17.82 -1.62 2.58
CA GLU A 40 -17.69 -3.05 2.25
C GLU A 40 -16.42 -3.35 1.47
N ARG A 41 -16.02 -2.45 0.56
CA ARG A 41 -14.74 -2.58 -0.15
C ARG A 41 -13.55 -2.58 0.81
N ASP A 42 -13.54 -1.65 1.75
CA ASP A 42 -12.48 -1.55 2.73
C ASP A 42 -12.40 -2.81 3.61
N GLN A 43 -13.53 -3.38 3.99
CA GLN A 43 -13.59 -4.64 4.71
C GLN A 43 -13.14 -5.83 3.86
N PHE A 44 -13.61 -5.92 2.61
CA PHE A 44 -13.35 -7.04 1.71
C PHE A 44 -11.92 -7.05 1.17
N ILE A 45 -11.37 -5.87 0.87
CA ILE A 45 -10.02 -5.73 0.31
C ILE A 45 -8.96 -5.83 1.41
N MET A 46 -9.29 -5.49 2.63
CA MET A 46 -8.34 -5.35 3.73
C MET A 46 -8.20 -6.61 4.59
N ASN A 47 -7.83 -7.74 3.99
CA ASN A 47 -7.31 -8.85 4.79
C ASN A 47 -5.92 -8.51 5.37
N TYR A 48 -5.35 -9.39 6.18
CA TYR A 48 -4.08 -9.15 6.86
C TYR A 48 -2.91 -8.74 5.96
N LYS A 49 -2.88 -9.18 4.70
CA LYS A 49 -1.74 -8.93 3.79
C LYS A 49 -1.56 -7.45 3.45
N PRO A 50 -2.55 -6.74 2.87
CA PRO A 50 -2.41 -5.31 2.65
C PRO A 50 -2.30 -4.54 3.97
N ARG A 51 -2.90 -5.01 5.05
CA ARG A 51 -2.80 -4.37 6.37
C ARG A 51 -1.39 -4.40 6.93
N ILE A 52 -0.68 -5.53 6.84
CA ILE A 52 0.75 -5.59 7.21
C ILE A 52 1.55 -4.61 6.36
N GLY A 53 1.30 -4.56 5.06
CA GLY A 53 1.95 -3.60 4.16
C GLY A 53 1.74 -2.16 4.60
N ASN A 54 0.48 -1.79 4.88
CA ASN A 54 0.14 -0.45 5.34
C ASN A 54 0.78 -0.12 6.69
N LEU A 55 0.67 -1.01 7.69
CA LEU A 55 1.29 -0.85 9.00
C LEU A 55 2.79 -0.60 8.88
N THR A 56 3.48 -1.45 8.15
CA THR A 56 4.94 -1.39 8.06
C THR A 56 5.43 -0.20 7.25
N ASN A 57 4.76 0.10 6.12
CA ASN A 57 5.13 1.23 5.28
C ASN A 57 4.81 2.56 5.97
N ASN A 58 3.60 2.75 6.50
CA ASN A 58 3.22 3.98 7.19
C ASN A 58 4.11 4.24 8.41
N THR A 59 4.38 3.20 9.22
CA THR A 59 5.29 3.32 10.37
C THR A 59 6.68 3.76 9.91
N ALA A 60 7.24 3.11 8.89
CA ALA A 60 8.56 3.43 8.37
C ALA A 60 8.62 4.85 7.77
N GLN A 61 7.63 5.26 7.00
CA GLN A 61 7.53 6.61 6.44
C GLN A 61 7.55 7.68 7.53
N ARG A 62 6.75 7.50 8.59
CA ARG A 62 6.67 8.45 9.71
C ARG A 62 7.95 8.51 10.54
N LEU A 63 8.73 7.42 10.57
CA LEU A 63 10.02 7.37 11.28
C LEU A 63 11.18 7.96 10.47
N LEU A 64 11.17 7.74 9.17
CA LEU A 64 12.34 7.94 8.31
C LEU A 64 12.29 9.22 7.50
N CYS A 65 11.11 9.57 6.96
CA CYS A 65 10.99 10.75 6.12
C CYS A 65 10.94 12.06 6.93
N ASP A 66 11.41 13.14 6.33
CA ASP A 66 11.32 14.48 6.93
C ASP A 66 9.94 15.09 6.75
N TYR A 67 9.28 14.74 5.65
CA TYR A 67 8.00 15.30 5.26
C TYR A 67 7.04 14.19 4.81
N ARG A 68 5.73 14.50 4.88
CA ARG A 68 4.67 13.69 4.27
C ARG A 68 3.72 14.59 3.51
N TYR A 69 3.24 14.10 2.36
CA TYR A 69 2.20 14.78 1.61
C TYR A 69 0.81 14.32 2.06
N PHE A 70 -0.09 15.29 2.21
CA PHE A 70 -1.51 15.10 2.42
C PHE A 70 -2.22 15.79 1.25
N LYS A 71 -2.52 15.02 0.20
CA LYS A 71 -2.86 15.57 -1.12
C LYS A 71 -1.73 16.50 -1.59
N ASP A 72 -2.02 17.78 -1.83
CA ASP A 72 -1.03 18.75 -2.33
C ASP A 72 -0.23 19.47 -1.23
N LYS A 73 -0.53 19.17 0.04
CA LYS A 73 0.13 19.83 1.17
C LYS A 73 1.26 18.98 1.73
N LYS A 74 2.48 19.51 1.67
CA LYS A 74 3.66 18.94 2.29
C LYS A 74 3.74 19.40 3.75
N ALA A 75 3.70 18.46 4.69
CA ALA A 75 3.84 18.70 6.11
C ALA A 75 5.10 18.07 6.66
N LYS A 76 5.75 18.74 7.62
CA LYS A 76 6.90 18.20 8.34
C LYS A 76 6.44 17.11 9.31
N ILE A 77 7.21 16.05 9.43
CA ILE A 77 6.95 14.98 10.39
C ILE A 77 7.67 15.34 11.69
N GLU A 78 6.91 15.66 12.72
CA GLU A 78 7.45 16.07 14.03
C GLU A 78 7.62 14.87 14.98
N ASN A 79 6.60 14.00 15.07
CA ASN A 79 6.66 12.85 15.97
C ASN A 79 7.45 11.69 15.34
N ARG A 80 8.49 11.25 16.05
CA ARG A 80 9.38 10.15 15.66
C ARG A 80 9.43 9.05 16.72
N ASN A 81 8.51 9.06 17.66
CA ASN A 81 8.43 8.02 18.68
C ASN A 81 7.89 6.72 18.04
N TYR A 82 8.76 5.71 17.97
CA TYR A 82 8.43 4.42 17.35
C TYR A 82 7.17 3.78 17.97
N ASN A 83 7.12 3.72 19.29
CA ASN A 83 6.03 3.00 19.98
C ASN A 83 4.68 3.70 19.78
N GLU A 84 4.67 5.03 19.81
CA GLU A 84 3.45 5.81 19.55
C GLU A 84 2.97 5.67 18.11
N ILE A 85 3.89 5.80 17.16
CA ILE A 85 3.58 5.67 15.73
C ILE A 85 3.06 4.26 15.43
N TYR A 86 3.80 3.24 15.86
CA TYR A 86 3.44 1.85 15.63
C TYR A 86 2.06 1.52 16.22
N LYS A 87 1.80 1.95 17.46
CA LYS A 87 0.50 1.75 18.10
C LYS A 87 -0.64 2.42 17.32
N GLN A 88 -0.46 3.67 16.87
CA GLN A 88 -1.47 4.36 16.08
C GLN A 88 -1.81 3.64 14.77
N GLU A 89 -0.79 3.19 14.04
CA GLU A 89 -0.98 2.44 12.80
C GLU A 89 -1.61 1.06 13.04
N LEU A 90 -1.28 0.41 14.16
CA LEU A 90 -1.87 -0.86 14.58
C LEU A 90 -3.34 -0.68 14.97
N ASP A 91 -3.68 0.39 15.70
CA ASP A 91 -5.05 0.71 16.07
C ASP A 91 -5.91 0.97 14.81
N ASP A 92 -5.36 1.59 13.78
CA ASP A 92 -6.04 1.79 12.50
C ASP A 92 -6.39 0.46 11.81
N ILE A 93 -5.50 -0.52 11.87
CA ILE A 93 -5.77 -1.87 11.34
C ILE A 93 -6.88 -2.56 12.15
N ASN A 94 -6.86 -2.38 13.46
CA ASN A 94 -7.77 -3.07 14.38
C ASN A 94 -9.19 -2.48 14.42
N LYS A 95 -9.45 -1.40 13.68
CA LYS A 95 -10.82 -0.84 13.53
C LYS A 95 -11.79 -1.76 12.80
N TYR A 96 -11.30 -2.74 12.06
CA TYR A 96 -12.12 -3.65 11.28
C TYR A 96 -12.10 -5.06 11.87
N ASP A 97 -13.24 -5.74 11.84
CA ASP A 97 -13.33 -7.12 12.27
C ASP A 97 -12.51 -8.05 11.35
N PRO A 98 -11.96 -9.15 11.90
CA PRO A 98 -11.34 -10.19 11.09
C PRO A 98 -12.34 -10.81 10.11
N ILE A 99 -11.88 -11.09 8.89
CA ILE A 99 -12.72 -11.70 7.85
C ILE A 99 -12.95 -13.18 8.13
N ASP A 100 -11.94 -13.87 8.66
CA ASP A 100 -11.96 -15.29 8.99
C ASP A 100 -10.95 -15.62 10.11
N GLU A 101 -10.88 -16.87 10.53
CA GLU A 101 -9.95 -17.33 11.57
C GLU A 101 -8.48 -17.21 11.15
N GLN A 102 -8.18 -17.27 9.86
CA GLN A 102 -6.81 -17.04 9.36
C GLN A 102 -6.42 -15.57 9.52
N ASP A 103 -7.31 -14.67 9.17
CA ASP A 103 -7.11 -13.22 9.32
C ASP A 103 -7.01 -12.83 10.80
N LYS A 104 -7.82 -13.44 11.65
CA LYS A 104 -7.77 -13.27 13.10
C LYS A 104 -6.43 -13.71 13.69
N PHE A 105 -5.96 -14.90 13.31
CA PHE A 105 -4.62 -15.36 13.72
C PHE A 105 -3.54 -14.41 13.26
N ALA A 106 -3.59 -14.01 11.97
CA ALA A 106 -2.60 -13.14 11.38
C ALA A 106 -2.53 -11.78 12.09
N ARG A 107 -3.66 -11.21 12.46
CA ARG A 107 -3.74 -9.95 13.20
C ARG A 107 -3.19 -10.06 14.61
N ASN A 108 -3.51 -11.13 15.32
CA ASN A 108 -3.03 -11.36 16.68
C ASN A 108 -1.51 -11.62 16.75
N ASN A 109 -0.91 -11.97 15.61
CA ASN A 109 0.53 -12.28 15.49
C ASN A 109 1.25 -11.34 14.51
N ILE A 110 0.69 -10.17 14.24
CA ILE A 110 1.22 -9.24 13.24
C ILE A 110 2.58 -8.65 13.65
N ASP A 111 2.79 -8.43 14.94
CA ASP A 111 3.98 -7.76 15.49
C ASP A 111 5.26 -8.50 15.11
N GLU A 112 5.25 -9.83 15.18
CA GLU A 112 6.41 -10.65 14.84
C GLU A 112 6.93 -10.38 13.42
N LEU A 113 6.00 -10.17 12.46
CA LEU A 113 6.35 -9.86 11.08
C LEU A 113 6.63 -8.38 10.87
N ALA A 114 5.79 -7.53 11.43
CA ALA A 114 5.82 -6.10 11.19
C ALA A 114 7.16 -5.49 11.62
N HIS A 115 7.65 -5.82 12.82
CA HIS A 115 8.94 -5.31 13.28
C HIS A 115 10.10 -5.73 12.38
N LYS A 116 10.13 -7.00 11.92
CA LYS A 116 11.16 -7.49 11.00
C LYS A 116 11.13 -6.73 9.66
N ILE A 117 9.94 -6.50 9.12
CA ILE A 117 9.76 -5.77 7.85
C ILE A 117 10.20 -4.30 8.03
N ILE A 118 9.80 -3.63 9.10
CA ILE A 118 10.19 -2.25 9.37
C ILE A 118 11.72 -2.12 9.45
N GLU A 119 12.40 -3.03 10.13
CA GLU A 119 13.86 -3.02 10.20
C GLU A 119 14.53 -3.24 8.83
N GLN A 120 13.95 -4.07 7.97
CA GLN A 120 14.42 -4.21 6.59
C GLN A 120 14.21 -2.93 5.77
N ILE A 121 13.04 -2.29 5.92
CA ILE A 121 12.76 -1.00 5.26
C ILE A 121 13.76 0.06 5.73
N LYS A 122 14.07 0.14 7.02
CA LYS A 122 15.06 1.09 7.55
C LYS A 122 16.45 0.90 6.94
N LYS A 123 16.88 -0.35 6.77
CA LYS A 123 18.18 -0.66 6.15
C LYS A 123 18.18 -0.21 4.68
N LEU A 124 17.19 -0.62 3.92
CA LEU A 124 17.04 -0.25 2.51
C LEU A 124 16.97 1.27 2.31
N TYR A 125 16.18 1.94 3.14
CA TYR A 125 16.05 3.40 3.11
C TYR A 125 17.40 4.10 3.32
N LYS A 126 18.17 3.69 4.33
CA LYS A 126 19.50 4.25 4.63
C LYS A 126 20.48 4.01 3.47
N GLU A 127 20.42 2.86 2.83
CA GLU A 127 21.27 2.53 1.70
C GLU A 127 20.96 3.43 0.49
N ILE A 128 19.68 3.64 0.20
CA ILE A 128 19.22 4.39 -0.99
C ILE A 128 19.38 5.90 -0.79
N PHE A 129 18.84 6.44 0.30
CA PHE A 129 18.71 7.89 0.49
C PHE A 129 19.88 8.51 1.27
N LYS A 130 20.61 7.71 2.07
CA LYS A 130 21.71 8.22 2.90
C LYS A 130 21.26 9.41 3.76
N ASP A 131 21.85 10.59 3.53
CA ASP A 131 21.58 11.82 4.26
C ASP A 131 20.63 12.78 3.52
N GLU A 132 20.00 12.31 2.42
CA GLU A 132 19.07 13.14 1.66
C GLU A 132 17.77 13.37 2.44
N LYS A 133 17.27 14.59 2.38
CA LYS A 133 15.93 14.89 2.91
C LYS A 133 14.87 14.23 2.04
N THR A 134 13.94 13.56 2.66
CA THR A 134 12.92 12.80 1.97
C THR A 134 11.51 13.22 2.34
N ALA A 135 10.59 12.88 1.46
CA ALA A 135 9.16 13.00 1.68
C ALA A 135 8.45 11.70 1.34
N ALA A 136 7.36 11.43 2.05
CA ALA A 136 6.48 10.28 1.80
C ALA A 136 5.18 10.70 1.12
N GLU A 137 4.56 9.75 0.41
CA GLU A 137 3.20 9.86 -0.14
C GLU A 137 3.01 11.02 -1.12
N ARG A 138 4.04 11.36 -1.91
CA ARG A 138 3.89 12.42 -2.92
C ARG A 138 2.88 12.02 -3.99
N TYR A 139 1.90 12.89 -4.18
CA TYR A 139 0.96 12.75 -5.29
C TYR A 139 1.63 13.14 -6.61
N VAL A 140 1.43 12.28 -7.60
CA VAL A 140 1.80 12.53 -8.99
C VAL A 140 0.58 12.36 -9.87
N VAL A 141 0.40 13.29 -10.80
CA VAL A 141 -0.77 13.33 -11.67
C VAL A 141 -0.32 13.38 -13.12
N ASN A 142 -0.88 12.52 -13.95
CA ASN A 142 -0.79 12.62 -15.40
C ASN A 142 -2.20 12.79 -15.97
N LYS A 143 -2.33 13.74 -16.89
CA LYS A 143 -3.61 14.09 -17.55
C LYS A 143 -3.55 13.75 -19.04
N PRO A 144 -3.62 12.47 -19.41
CA PRO A 144 -3.61 12.10 -20.81
C PRO A 144 -4.86 12.62 -21.51
N LYS A 145 -4.69 13.22 -22.68
CA LYS A 145 -5.81 13.78 -23.47
C LYS A 145 -6.81 12.71 -23.91
N GLU A 146 -6.34 11.48 -24.04
CA GLU A 146 -7.10 10.33 -24.50
C GLU A 146 -7.98 9.70 -23.42
N LEU A 147 -7.73 10.04 -22.14
CA LEU A 147 -8.49 9.51 -21.00
C LEU A 147 -9.45 10.56 -20.47
N ILE A 148 -10.59 10.08 -19.95
CA ILE A 148 -11.58 10.97 -19.29
C ILE A 148 -11.07 11.42 -17.92
N HIS A 149 -10.40 10.50 -17.23
CA HIS A 149 -9.91 10.72 -15.88
C HIS A 149 -8.40 10.83 -15.86
N ASP A 150 -7.93 11.64 -14.95
CA ASP A 150 -6.52 11.72 -14.64
C ASP A 150 -6.00 10.38 -14.10
N ILE A 151 -4.73 10.10 -14.33
CA ILE A 151 -4.02 9.03 -13.64
C ILE A 151 -3.36 9.64 -12.41
N ILE A 152 -3.72 9.17 -11.22
CA ILE A 152 -3.16 9.65 -9.96
C ILE A 152 -2.43 8.51 -9.27
N GLY A 153 -1.19 8.75 -8.91
CA GLY A 153 -0.38 7.83 -8.12
C GLY A 153 0.17 8.50 -6.87
N ARG A 154 0.73 7.70 -5.98
CA ARG A 154 1.45 8.16 -4.79
C ARG A 154 2.78 7.45 -4.72
N ILE A 155 3.85 8.22 -4.63
CA ILE A 155 5.21 7.71 -4.47
C ILE A 155 5.43 7.47 -2.98
N ASP A 156 5.85 6.25 -2.61
CA ASP A 156 6.05 5.88 -1.20
C ASP A 156 7.13 6.73 -0.53
N TYR A 157 8.28 6.90 -1.20
CA TYR A 157 9.42 7.70 -0.69
C TYR A 157 10.10 8.44 -1.83
N GLU A 158 10.41 9.69 -1.63
CA GLU A 158 11.20 10.47 -2.59
C GLU A 158 12.20 11.41 -1.91
N SER A 159 13.27 11.71 -2.60
CA SER A 159 14.17 12.83 -2.36
C SER A 159 14.22 13.74 -3.58
N ASN A 160 15.14 14.69 -3.62
CA ASN A 160 15.33 15.54 -4.80
C ASN A 160 15.90 14.77 -6.01
N THR A 161 16.54 13.63 -5.79
CA THR A 161 17.27 12.90 -6.84
C THR A 161 16.76 11.48 -7.07
N LYS A 162 15.95 10.94 -6.16
CA LYS A 162 15.53 9.54 -6.15
C LYS A 162 14.10 9.38 -5.69
N PHE A 163 13.47 8.32 -6.14
CA PHE A 163 12.26 7.83 -5.51
C PHE A 163 12.33 6.31 -5.29
N LEU A 164 11.56 5.83 -4.33
CA LEU A 164 11.41 4.41 -4.03
C LEU A 164 9.92 4.07 -3.93
N GLU A 165 9.51 3.11 -4.69
CA GLU A 165 8.22 2.43 -4.57
C GLU A 165 8.43 1.11 -3.81
N LEU A 166 7.81 0.98 -2.66
CA LEU A 166 8.00 -0.16 -1.80
C LEU A 166 6.89 -1.20 -1.99
N LYS A 167 7.28 -2.43 -2.28
CA LYS A 167 6.36 -3.56 -2.30
C LYS A 167 6.79 -4.59 -1.26
N THR A 168 5.97 -4.74 -0.23
CA THR A 168 6.18 -5.77 0.78
C THR A 168 5.48 -7.05 0.38
N LYS A 169 6.18 -8.18 0.48
CA LYS A 169 5.61 -9.52 0.31
C LYS A 169 5.68 -10.24 1.65
N PRO A 170 4.65 -10.09 2.49
CA PRO A 170 4.66 -10.68 3.81
C PRO A 170 4.64 -12.21 3.73
N SER A 171 5.07 -12.87 4.80
CA SER A 171 4.90 -14.31 4.96
C SER A 171 3.43 -14.69 4.78
N LYS A 172 3.19 -15.87 4.22
CA LYS A 172 1.83 -16.42 4.13
C LYS A 172 1.46 -17.13 5.42
N CYS A 173 0.24 -16.93 5.85
CA CYS A 173 -0.37 -17.70 6.92
C CYS A 173 -0.96 -18.98 6.36
N TYR A 174 -0.63 -20.12 6.94
CA TYR A 174 -1.13 -21.45 6.56
C TYR A 174 -1.76 -22.14 7.75
N LYS A 175 -2.79 -22.96 7.49
CA LYS A 175 -3.36 -23.88 8.46
C LYS A 175 -2.57 -25.18 8.45
N ARG A 176 -2.20 -25.70 9.63
CA ARG A 176 -1.57 -27.04 9.74
C ARG A 176 -2.57 -28.12 9.36
N LYS A 177 -2.12 -29.05 8.52
CA LYS A 177 -2.91 -30.26 8.21
C LYS A 177 -3.19 -31.01 9.52
N ASN A 178 -4.42 -31.38 9.75
CA ASN A 178 -4.89 -32.15 10.92
C ASN A 178 -4.86 -31.42 12.28
N LYS A 179 -4.64 -30.10 12.31
CA LYS A 179 -4.71 -29.29 13.53
C LYS A 179 -5.44 -27.98 13.24
N ASN A 180 -6.13 -27.46 14.22
CA ASN A 180 -6.75 -26.14 14.09
C ASN A 180 -5.79 -25.00 14.47
N GLU A 181 -4.54 -25.13 13.97
CA GLU A 181 -3.44 -24.22 14.24
C GLU A 181 -2.99 -23.54 12.95
N TYR A 182 -2.65 -22.27 13.04
CA TYR A 182 -2.08 -21.52 11.93
C TYR A 182 -0.60 -21.23 12.20
N TYR A 183 0.16 -20.95 11.14
CA TYR A 183 1.57 -20.60 11.22
C TYR A 183 1.98 -19.71 10.04
N TRP A 184 3.04 -18.94 10.25
CA TRP A 184 3.67 -18.15 9.19
C TRP A 184 4.66 -18.99 8.40
N LYS A 185 4.59 -18.89 7.08
CA LYS A 185 5.59 -19.44 6.18
C LYS A 185 6.21 -18.29 5.37
N GLN A 186 7.51 -18.13 5.50
CA GLN A 186 8.26 -17.18 4.69
C GLN A 186 8.11 -17.51 3.21
N GLN A 187 7.98 -16.48 2.37
CA GLN A 187 7.96 -16.62 0.92
C GLN A 187 9.33 -16.27 0.39
N GLU A 188 9.86 -17.13 -0.48
CA GLU A 188 11.03 -16.78 -1.26
C GLU A 188 10.66 -15.69 -2.26
N LEU A 189 11.54 -14.70 -2.38
CA LEU A 189 11.46 -13.68 -3.41
C LEU A 189 12.34 -14.14 -4.56
N SER A 190 11.75 -14.29 -5.74
CA SER A 190 12.46 -14.49 -6.98
C SER A 190 12.18 -13.31 -7.92
N GLU A 191 13.01 -13.12 -8.94
CA GLU A 191 12.78 -12.11 -9.97
C GLU A 191 11.42 -12.30 -10.64
N ASP A 192 11.01 -13.55 -10.87
CA ASP A 192 9.70 -13.90 -11.42
C ASP A 192 8.52 -13.50 -10.51
N SER A 193 8.79 -13.13 -9.25
CA SER A 193 7.75 -12.65 -8.35
C SER A 193 7.45 -11.16 -8.49
N ILE A 194 8.18 -10.46 -9.35
CA ILE A 194 7.97 -9.04 -9.67
C ILE A 194 6.92 -8.97 -10.79
N PHE A 195 5.74 -8.47 -10.47
CA PHE A 195 4.68 -8.29 -11.46
C PHE A 195 5.00 -7.14 -12.41
N ASP A 196 4.70 -7.31 -13.69
CA ASP A 196 4.84 -6.27 -14.72
C ASP A 196 4.15 -4.95 -14.33
N GLY A 197 3.03 -5.04 -13.62
CA GLY A 197 2.33 -3.86 -13.11
C GLY A 197 3.19 -2.98 -12.19
N TYR A 198 4.17 -3.55 -11.48
CA TYR A 198 5.08 -2.75 -10.65
C TYR A 198 6.03 -1.92 -11.50
N TRP A 199 6.55 -2.48 -12.58
CA TRP A 199 7.40 -1.77 -13.53
C TRP A 199 6.65 -0.64 -14.23
N LYS A 200 5.39 -0.87 -14.60
CA LYS A 200 4.52 0.17 -15.18
C LYS A 200 4.26 1.30 -14.20
N GLN A 201 4.07 0.97 -12.91
CA GLN A 201 3.90 1.95 -11.85
C GLN A 201 5.16 2.82 -11.67
N VAL A 202 6.34 2.20 -11.63
CA VAL A 202 7.62 2.89 -11.52
C VAL A 202 7.86 3.77 -12.75
N ALA A 203 7.62 3.26 -13.95
CA ALA A 203 7.75 4.02 -15.20
C ALA A 203 6.82 5.23 -15.26
N PHE A 204 5.59 5.08 -14.73
CA PHE A 204 4.65 6.19 -14.61
C PHE A 204 5.20 7.28 -13.67
N TYR A 205 5.70 6.90 -12.49
CA TYR A 205 6.26 7.85 -11.55
C TYR A 205 7.50 8.57 -12.13
N TRP A 206 8.37 7.83 -12.76
CA TRP A 206 9.53 8.41 -13.43
C TRP A 206 9.13 9.44 -14.51
N LYS A 207 8.13 9.11 -15.32
CA LYS A 207 7.59 10.05 -16.32
C LYS A 207 6.97 11.31 -15.70
N CYS A 208 6.42 11.23 -14.51
CA CYS A 208 5.78 12.37 -13.82
C CYS A 208 6.78 13.25 -13.06
N THR A 209 7.91 12.69 -12.66
CA THR A 209 8.92 13.40 -11.83
C THR A 209 10.12 13.92 -12.61
N GLY A 210 10.31 13.48 -13.85
CA GLY A 210 11.44 13.86 -14.71
C GLY A 210 12.62 12.97 -14.49
#